data_33355c78902f97d65adf3813957c036a
#
_entry.id   33355c78902f97d65adf3813957c036a
#
_cell.length_a   1.000
_cell.length_b   1.000
_cell.length_c   1.000
_cell.angle_alpha   90.00
_cell.angle_beta   90.00
_cell.angle_gamma   90.00
#
_symmetry.space_group_name_H-M   'P 1'
#
loop_
_entity.id
_entity.type
_entity.pdbx_description
1 polymer ?
#
loop_
_entity_poly.entity_id
_entity_poly.type
_entity_poly.pdbx_seq_one_letter_code
_entity_poly.pdbx_strand_id
1 'polypeptide(L)'
;LNYLSSFFSETELSILSDKTISIVGTNGKSSTANNISMLLKGLDKSYISFTSPHLFDYKERITAHKDLNLNQYIQYLEKFELENNIILGYFESTFLIAAKAFLHNDLDYFICEAGIGGKYDTTSIIQSKNVVLTSIGLDHTDILGHKITDILDQKIYVSNDITTLFVGILNEELIEIIKSDYTNYSQSIYLSEYLKSKNILFSNLIFKDLNYYLSLMVVDSLLQDIKYADLTNIKIQESIGRFEIVSDFPVKIIDGAHNYEGVEILLRDFENKYGTLITDIFLGFKKGKDINKILNLFIKKTNYNLHLIEDNTFFDQEITKEIEYLLDKNGKSYKIASLEQFKKNKNPSILLGSLYLIGEYKKREL
;
A
#
# COMPACT_ATOMS: atom_id res chain seq x y z
N LEU A 1 6.78 -14.39 16.84
CA LEU A 1 5.47 -14.62 16.19
C LEU A 1 4.72 -15.83 16.76
N ASN A 2 5.44 -16.89 17.20
CA ASN A 2 4.79 -18.11 17.71
C ASN A 2 3.83 -17.88 18.88
N TYR A 3 4.07 -16.87 19.70
CA TYR A 3 3.14 -16.53 20.78
C TYR A 3 1.86 -15.84 20.30
N LEU A 4 1.91 -15.10 19.19
CA LEU A 4 0.72 -14.43 18.64
C LEU A 4 -0.29 -15.41 18.03
N SER A 5 0.18 -16.53 17.47
CA SER A 5 -0.71 -17.55 16.95
C SER A 5 -1.57 -18.19 18.03
N SER A 6 -1.09 -18.23 19.28
CA SER A 6 -1.88 -18.75 20.42
C SER A 6 -3.05 -17.86 20.84
N PHE A 7 -3.19 -16.66 20.26
CA PHE A 7 -4.40 -15.83 20.40
C PHE A 7 -5.64 -16.47 19.75
N PHE A 8 -5.41 -17.38 18.82
CA PHE A 8 -6.44 -18.09 18.07
C PHE A 8 -6.37 -19.60 18.36
N SER A 9 -7.50 -20.28 18.32
CA SER A 9 -7.56 -21.74 18.25
C SER A 9 -7.11 -22.25 16.88
N GLU A 10 -6.75 -23.52 16.76
CA GLU A 10 -6.41 -24.15 15.47
C GLU A 10 -7.55 -24.03 14.44
N THR A 11 -8.81 -24.20 14.91
CA THR A 11 -10.00 -24.03 14.05
C THR A 11 -10.12 -22.58 13.53
N GLU A 12 -9.90 -21.58 14.40
CA GLU A 12 -9.91 -20.18 14.01
C GLU A 12 -8.81 -19.85 12.99
N LEU A 13 -7.60 -20.39 13.19
CA LEU A 13 -6.50 -20.22 12.24
C LEU A 13 -6.81 -20.88 10.90
N SER A 14 -7.45 -22.06 10.89
CA SER A 14 -7.88 -22.70 9.65
C SER A 14 -8.89 -21.85 8.88
N ILE A 15 -9.90 -21.29 9.57
CA ILE A 15 -10.88 -20.39 8.95
C ILE A 15 -10.20 -19.15 8.39
N LEU A 16 -9.29 -18.53 9.16
CA LEU A 16 -8.51 -17.38 8.71
C LEU A 16 -7.66 -17.73 7.49
N SER A 17 -6.96 -18.87 7.51
CA SER A 17 -6.13 -19.32 6.39
C SER A 17 -6.93 -19.41 5.08
N ASP A 18 -8.10 -20.02 5.13
CA ASP A 18 -8.94 -20.27 3.94
C ASP A 18 -9.62 -19.01 3.40
N LYS A 19 -10.09 -18.11 4.30
CA LYS A 19 -10.89 -16.94 3.94
C LYS A 19 -10.07 -15.63 3.82
N THR A 20 -8.77 -15.65 4.13
CA THR A 20 -7.94 -14.44 4.05
C THR A 20 -7.32 -14.27 2.66
N ILE A 21 -7.34 -13.03 2.19
CA ILE A 21 -6.56 -12.53 1.06
C ILE A 21 -5.42 -11.70 1.64
N SER A 22 -4.23 -12.27 1.77
CA SER A 22 -3.04 -11.54 2.25
C SER A 22 -2.44 -10.71 1.13
N ILE A 23 -2.17 -9.43 1.41
CA ILE A 23 -1.61 -8.49 0.43
C ILE A 23 -0.22 -8.07 0.88
N VAL A 24 0.78 -8.44 0.09
CA VAL A 24 2.18 -8.09 0.28
C VAL A 24 2.71 -7.31 -0.91
N GLY A 25 3.78 -6.59 -0.72
CA GLY A 25 4.41 -5.81 -1.78
C GLY A 25 5.14 -4.59 -1.23
N THR A 26 5.88 -3.88 -2.07
CA THR A 26 6.52 -2.62 -1.69
C THR A 26 5.52 -1.48 -1.81
N ASN A 27 4.97 -1.26 -2.99
CA ASN A 27 3.98 -0.23 -3.29
C ASN A 27 2.66 -0.86 -3.74
N GLY A 28 1.53 -0.16 -3.56
CA GLY A 28 0.21 -0.58 -4.06
C GLY A 28 -0.63 -1.43 -3.11
N LYS A 29 -0.10 -1.89 -1.97
CA LYS A 29 -0.81 -2.78 -1.04
C LYS A 29 -2.18 -2.24 -0.59
N SER A 30 -2.22 -1.08 0.05
CA SER A 30 -3.47 -0.48 0.57
C SER A 30 -4.45 -0.14 -0.56
N SER A 31 -3.96 0.30 -1.74
CA SER A 31 -4.81 0.55 -2.91
C SER A 31 -5.47 -0.73 -3.41
N THR A 32 -4.70 -1.83 -3.51
CA THR A 32 -5.21 -3.14 -3.89
C THR A 32 -6.21 -3.67 -2.86
N ALA A 33 -5.92 -3.54 -1.56
CA ALA A 33 -6.83 -3.93 -0.47
C ALA A 33 -8.17 -3.18 -0.56
N ASN A 34 -8.11 -1.84 -0.73
CA ASN A 34 -9.30 -1.03 -0.88
C ASN A 34 -10.13 -1.41 -2.13
N ASN A 35 -9.47 -1.60 -3.27
CA ASN A 35 -10.14 -1.99 -4.50
C ASN A 35 -10.84 -3.36 -4.35
N ILE A 36 -10.16 -4.37 -3.77
CA ILE A 36 -10.77 -5.69 -3.50
C ILE A 36 -11.98 -5.53 -2.57
N SER A 37 -11.86 -4.74 -1.50
CA SER A 37 -12.96 -4.47 -0.56
C SER A 37 -14.17 -3.89 -1.26
N MET A 38 -13.96 -2.92 -2.15
CA MET A 38 -15.04 -2.27 -2.88
C MET A 38 -15.67 -3.18 -3.94
N LEU A 39 -14.88 -4.01 -4.62
CA LEU A 39 -15.39 -5.02 -5.54
C LEU A 39 -16.27 -6.04 -4.80
N LEU A 40 -15.80 -6.57 -3.66
CA LEU A 40 -16.59 -7.49 -2.83
C LEU A 40 -17.89 -6.83 -2.35
N LYS A 41 -17.82 -5.57 -1.90
CA LYS A 41 -19.02 -4.81 -1.50
C LYS A 41 -20.02 -4.67 -2.65
N GLY A 42 -19.55 -4.35 -3.85
CA GLY A 42 -20.41 -4.23 -5.04
C GLY A 42 -21.04 -5.56 -5.50
N LEU A 43 -20.51 -6.67 -4.99
CA LEU A 43 -21.01 -8.05 -5.24
C LEU A 43 -21.79 -8.62 -4.04
N ASP A 44 -22.19 -7.78 -3.08
CA ASP A 44 -22.88 -8.18 -1.86
C ASP A 44 -22.15 -9.27 -1.04
N LYS A 45 -20.80 -9.30 -1.14
CA LYS A 45 -19.97 -10.18 -0.30
C LYS A 45 -19.56 -9.46 0.98
N SER A 46 -19.69 -10.17 2.10
CA SER A 46 -19.32 -9.65 3.40
C SER A 46 -17.81 -9.72 3.59
N TYR A 47 -17.21 -8.64 4.10
CA TYR A 47 -15.77 -8.57 4.35
C TYR A 47 -15.41 -7.71 5.55
N ILE A 48 -14.21 -7.92 6.03
CA ILE A 48 -13.44 -6.97 6.83
C ILE A 48 -12.08 -6.79 6.19
N SER A 49 -11.53 -5.58 6.21
CA SER A 49 -10.22 -5.25 5.66
C SER A 49 -9.34 -4.63 6.74
N PHE A 50 -8.11 -5.11 6.85
CA PHE A 50 -7.06 -4.56 7.68
C PHE A 50 -5.98 -3.94 6.78
N THR A 51 -5.72 -2.65 6.95
CA THR A 51 -4.75 -1.87 6.16
C THR A 51 -3.87 -0.99 7.04
N SER A 52 -2.72 -0.55 6.54
CA SER A 52 -1.79 0.33 7.26
C SER A 52 -0.90 1.16 6.32
N PRO A 53 -0.44 2.35 6.79
CA PRO A 53 -0.89 3.09 7.96
C PRO A 53 -2.24 3.79 7.75
N HIS A 54 -2.81 4.41 8.80
CA HIS A 54 -3.95 5.33 8.68
C HIS A 54 -3.48 6.76 8.35
N LEU A 55 -4.40 7.59 7.86
CA LEU A 55 -4.15 9.01 7.59
C LEU A 55 -4.54 9.90 8.79
N PHE A 56 -5.71 9.68 9.36
CA PHE A 56 -6.31 10.52 10.41
C PHE A 56 -6.60 9.74 11.69
N ASP A 57 -7.33 8.63 11.56
CA ASP A 57 -7.86 7.87 12.70
C ASP A 57 -7.48 6.38 12.53
N TYR A 58 -7.12 5.76 13.63
CA TYR A 58 -6.78 4.32 13.65
C TYR A 58 -7.92 3.42 13.15
N LYS A 59 -9.17 3.89 13.23
CA LYS A 59 -10.34 3.17 12.70
C LYS A 59 -10.26 2.95 11.19
N GLU A 60 -9.52 3.79 10.46
CA GLU A 60 -9.27 3.61 9.03
C GLU A 60 -8.55 2.29 8.73
N ARG A 61 -7.80 1.76 9.70
CA ARG A 61 -7.08 0.49 9.53
C ARG A 61 -7.99 -0.72 9.45
N ILE A 62 -9.20 -0.62 10.00
CA ILE A 62 -10.16 -1.73 10.03
C ILE A 62 -11.47 -1.22 9.43
N THR A 63 -11.72 -1.61 8.19
CA THR A 63 -12.97 -1.29 7.47
C THR A 63 -13.75 -2.57 7.19
N ALA A 64 -15.06 -2.46 7.11
CA ALA A 64 -15.91 -3.62 6.84
C ALA A 64 -17.10 -3.24 5.96
N HIS A 65 -17.79 -4.25 5.40
CA HIS A 65 -18.97 -4.04 4.58
C HIS A 65 -20.14 -3.36 5.35
N LYS A 66 -20.13 -3.43 6.68
CA LYS A 66 -21.04 -2.75 7.62
C LYS A 66 -20.28 -2.30 8.85
N ASP A 67 -20.86 -1.38 9.61
CA ASP A 67 -20.27 -0.93 10.86
C ASP A 67 -20.18 -2.07 11.88
N LEU A 68 -19.01 -2.21 12.50
CA LEU A 68 -18.72 -3.19 13.53
C LEU A 68 -18.32 -2.49 14.83
N ASN A 69 -18.83 -2.99 15.95
CA ASN A 69 -18.36 -2.54 17.26
C ASN A 69 -17.03 -3.22 17.61
N LEU A 70 -15.92 -2.57 17.25
CA LEU A 70 -14.58 -3.11 17.48
C LEU A 70 -14.17 -3.10 18.96
N ASN A 71 -14.75 -2.23 19.78
CA ASN A 71 -14.37 -2.10 21.19
C ASN A 71 -14.62 -3.39 22.00
N GLN A 72 -15.61 -4.20 21.61
CA GLN A 72 -15.86 -5.49 22.26
C GLN A 72 -14.69 -6.47 22.15
N TYR A 73 -13.75 -6.27 21.21
CA TYR A 73 -12.59 -7.14 21.03
C TYR A 73 -11.38 -6.73 21.86
N ILE A 74 -11.37 -5.54 22.45
CA ILE A 74 -10.26 -5.04 23.28
C ILE A 74 -10.09 -5.94 24.50
N GLN A 75 -11.16 -6.42 25.12
CA GLN A 75 -11.10 -7.33 26.26
C GLN A 75 -10.36 -8.66 25.96
N TYR A 76 -10.38 -9.15 24.71
CA TYR A 76 -9.63 -10.33 24.31
C TYR A 76 -8.12 -10.06 24.28
N LEU A 77 -7.73 -8.84 23.85
CA LEU A 77 -6.33 -8.40 23.86
C LEU A 77 -5.84 -8.23 25.30
N GLU A 78 -6.58 -7.51 26.14
CA GLU A 78 -6.21 -7.28 27.54
C GLU A 78 -6.01 -8.60 28.30
N LYS A 79 -6.92 -9.55 28.07
CA LYS A 79 -6.80 -10.90 28.64
C LYS A 79 -5.54 -11.61 28.14
N PHE A 80 -5.28 -11.58 26.84
CA PHE A 80 -4.13 -12.23 26.21
C PHE A 80 -2.81 -11.62 26.68
N GLU A 81 -2.71 -10.29 26.77
CA GLU A 81 -1.55 -9.58 27.31
C GLU A 81 -1.27 -9.99 28.76
N LEU A 82 -2.33 -10.03 29.58
CA LEU A 82 -2.21 -10.43 30.99
C LEU A 82 -1.76 -11.88 31.15
N GLU A 83 -2.37 -12.81 30.42
CA GLU A 83 -2.05 -14.25 30.50
C GLU A 83 -0.63 -14.57 30.03
N ASN A 84 -0.10 -13.80 29.07
CA ASN A 84 1.23 -14.00 28.49
C ASN A 84 2.31 -13.07 29.06
N ASN A 85 1.92 -12.14 29.96
CA ASN A 85 2.81 -11.11 30.52
C ASN A 85 3.56 -10.32 29.42
N ILE A 86 2.83 -9.83 28.42
CA ILE A 86 3.34 -9.06 27.28
C ILE A 86 2.56 -7.77 27.11
N ILE A 87 3.12 -6.84 26.33
CA ILE A 87 2.43 -5.66 25.81
C ILE A 87 2.53 -5.73 24.29
N LEU A 88 1.38 -5.77 23.62
CA LEU A 88 1.31 -5.81 22.16
C LEU A 88 1.63 -4.44 21.56
N GLY A 89 2.35 -4.47 20.44
CA GLY A 89 2.55 -3.28 19.61
C GLY A 89 1.22 -2.85 18.95
N TYR A 90 1.16 -1.58 18.57
CA TYR A 90 -0.05 -1.01 17.97
C TYR A 90 -0.52 -1.75 16.70
N PHE A 91 0.41 -2.18 15.84
CA PHE A 91 0.10 -2.95 14.64
C PHE A 91 -0.46 -4.33 15.00
N GLU A 92 0.17 -5.01 15.94
CA GLU A 92 -0.25 -6.33 16.45
C GLU A 92 -1.67 -6.25 17.02
N SER A 93 -1.92 -5.30 17.93
CA SER A 93 -3.24 -5.10 18.57
C SER A 93 -4.34 -4.87 17.55
N THR A 94 -4.12 -3.96 16.60
CA THR A 94 -5.14 -3.64 15.57
C THR A 94 -5.39 -4.79 14.61
N PHE A 95 -4.35 -5.55 14.24
CA PHE A 95 -4.48 -6.76 13.44
C PHE A 95 -5.29 -7.85 14.16
N LEU A 96 -4.98 -8.14 15.43
CA LEU A 96 -5.68 -9.17 16.21
C LEU A 96 -7.16 -8.80 16.42
N ILE A 97 -7.47 -7.51 16.63
CA ILE A 97 -8.85 -7.02 16.68
C ILE A 97 -9.57 -7.30 15.35
N ALA A 98 -8.95 -6.98 14.22
CA ALA A 98 -9.55 -7.18 12.89
C ALA A 98 -9.83 -8.67 12.63
N ALA A 99 -8.86 -9.54 12.90
CA ALA A 99 -9.00 -10.98 12.70
C ALA A 99 -10.06 -11.60 13.64
N LYS A 100 -10.13 -11.15 14.91
CA LYS A 100 -11.16 -11.63 15.85
C LYS A 100 -12.55 -11.13 15.46
N ALA A 101 -12.65 -9.88 14.97
CA ALA A 101 -13.90 -9.34 14.45
C ALA A 101 -14.38 -10.09 13.21
N PHE A 102 -13.47 -10.48 12.31
CA PHE A 102 -13.77 -11.32 11.16
C PHE A 102 -14.42 -12.64 11.59
N LEU A 103 -13.77 -13.37 12.49
CA LEU A 103 -14.24 -14.68 12.96
C LEU A 103 -15.61 -14.61 13.64
N HIS A 104 -15.82 -13.61 14.50
CA HIS A 104 -17.06 -13.50 15.28
C HIS A 104 -18.28 -13.02 14.49
N ASN A 105 -18.07 -12.44 13.29
CA ASN A 105 -19.15 -11.96 12.43
C ASN A 105 -19.43 -12.88 11.25
N ASP A 106 -18.78 -14.04 11.14
CA ASP A 106 -18.91 -15.02 10.07
C ASP A 106 -18.91 -14.38 8.68
N LEU A 107 -17.86 -13.62 8.39
CA LEU A 107 -17.73 -12.90 7.13
C LEU A 107 -17.15 -13.80 6.02
N ASP A 108 -17.39 -13.42 4.76
CA ASP A 108 -16.91 -14.20 3.61
C ASP A 108 -15.40 -14.06 3.42
N TYR A 109 -14.86 -12.82 3.54
CA TYR A 109 -13.46 -12.51 3.24
C TYR A 109 -12.80 -11.63 4.29
N PHE A 110 -11.56 -11.96 4.62
CA PHE A 110 -10.64 -11.08 5.36
C PHE A 110 -9.56 -10.57 4.41
N ILE A 111 -9.55 -9.27 4.10
CA ILE A 111 -8.52 -8.64 3.29
C ILE A 111 -7.44 -8.13 4.27
N CYS A 112 -6.22 -8.67 4.18
CA CYS A 112 -5.19 -8.42 5.17
C CYS A 112 -3.90 -7.88 4.52
N GLU A 113 -3.63 -6.58 4.72
CA GLU A 113 -2.39 -5.95 4.28
C GLU A 113 -1.27 -6.23 5.28
N ALA A 114 -0.13 -6.77 4.82
CA ALA A 114 1.08 -6.87 5.61
C ALA A 114 1.71 -5.49 5.87
N GLY A 115 2.26 -5.28 7.05
CA GLY A 115 2.92 -4.04 7.43
C GLY A 115 4.27 -3.88 6.72
N ILE A 116 5.26 -4.68 7.13
CA ILE A 116 6.61 -4.66 6.57
C ILE A 116 7.05 -6.09 6.25
N GLY A 117 7.47 -6.31 5.00
CA GLY A 117 7.91 -7.64 4.56
C GLY A 117 6.76 -8.61 4.35
N GLY A 118 6.73 -9.69 5.09
CA GLY A 118 5.74 -10.77 5.04
C GLY A 118 6.12 -11.91 5.98
N LYS A 119 7.23 -12.60 5.74
CA LYS A 119 7.70 -13.78 6.48
C LYS A 119 7.72 -13.60 8.01
N TYR A 120 8.15 -12.45 8.47
CA TYR A 120 8.23 -12.08 9.89
C TYR A 120 7.22 -11.00 10.28
N ASP A 121 6.30 -10.66 9.39
CA ASP A 121 5.19 -9.77 9.70
C ASP A 121 4.16 -10.48 10.58
N THR A 122 3.50 -9.72 11.45
CA THR A 122 2.44 -10.26 12.33
C THR A 122 1.36 -11.00 11.54
N THR A 123 1.04 -10.52 10.33
CA THR A 123 -0.01 -11.12 9.48
C THR A 123 0.33 -12.51 8.98
N SER A 124 1.61 -12.92 9.02
CA SER A 124 2.05 -14.26 8.59
C SER A 124 1.53 -15.38 9.47
N ILE A 125 1.08 -15.10 10.69
CA ILE A 125 0.49 -16.15 11.57
C ILE A 125 -0.76 -16.79 10.96
N ILE A 126 -1.43 -16.12 10.04
CA ILE A 126 -2.63 -16.62 9.34
C ILE A 126 -2.30 -17.77 8.39
N GLN A 127 -1.13 -17.78 7.77
CA GLN A 127 -0.76 -18.74 6.72
C GLN A 127 -1.82 -18.81 5.59
N SER A 128 -2.11 -17.64 5.02
CA SER A 128 -3.19 -17.43 4.05
C SER A 128 -3.02 -18.26 2.78
N LYS A 129 -4.11 -18.87 2.30
CA LYS A 129 -4.16 -19.62 1.03
C LYS A 129 -4.13 -18.73 -0.22
N ASN A 130 -4.53 -17.48 -0.09
CA ASN A 130 -4.55 -16.52 -1.18
C ASN A 130 -3.62 -15.35 -0.87
N VAL A 131 -2.57 -15.19 -1.66
CA VAL A 131 -1.56 -14.15 -1.49
C VAL A 131 -1.47 -13.29 -2.72
N VAL A 132 -1.50 -11.96 -2.54
CA VAL A 132 -1.39 -10.96 -3.59
C VAL A 132 -0.06 -10.23 -3.44
N LEU A 133 0.84 -10.41 -4.38
CA LEU A 133 2.11 -9.70 -4.49
C LEU A 133 1.94 -8.50 -5.42
N THR A 134 1.88 -7.28 -4.89
CA THR A 134 1.56 -6.07 -5.69
C THR A 134 2.75 -5.58 -6.50
N SER A 135 3.88 -5.35 -5.86
CA SER A 135 5.14 -4.89 -6.49
C SER A 135 6.33 -5.25 -5.61
N ILE A 136 7.51 -5.28 -6.21
CA ILE A 136 8.79 -5.48 -5.52
C ILE A 136 9.72 -4.33 -5.84
N GLY A 137 10.27 -3.73 -4.78
CA GLY A 137 11.23 -2.65 -4.86
C GLY A 137 12.01 -2.50 -3.55
N LEU A 138 13.07 -1.69 -3.58
CA LEU A 138 13.92 -1.44 -2.40
C LEU A 138 13.22 -0.49 -1.43
N ASP A 139 12.72 -1.02 -0.34
CA ASP A 139 12.20 -0.27 0.82
C ASP A 139 12.49 -1.05 2.10
N HIS A 140 12.60 -0.35 3.22
CA HIS A 140 12.94 -0.95 4.51
C HIS A 140 14.17 -1.86 4.47
N THR A 141 15.20 -1.45 3.72
CA THR A 141 16.41 -2.27 3.46
C THR A 141 17.16 -2.64 4.73
N ASP A 142 17.07 -1.82 5.79
CA ASP A 142 17.65 -2.11 7.10
C ASP A 142 17.00 -3.31 7.79
N ILE A 143 15.78 -3.68 7.41
CA ILE A 143 14.98 -4.77 8.00
C ILE A 143 14.89 -5.96 7.03
N LEU A 144 14.63 -5.68 5.75
CA LEU A 144 14.29 -6.71 4.76
C LEU A 144 15.50 -7.22 3.96
N GLY A 145 16.65 -6.53 4.05
CA GLY A 145 17.84 -6.83 3.28
C GLY A 145 18.06 -5.85 2.13
N HIS A 146 19.29 -5.85 1.61
CA HIS A 146 19.74 -4.87 0.62
C HIS A 146 19.57 -5.31 -0.84
N LYS A 147 19.17 -6.57 -1.06
CA LYS A 147 18.92 -7.13 -2.40
C LYS A 147 17.43 -7.23 -2.65
N ILE A 148 17.06 -7.04 -3.91
CA ILE A 148 15.66 -7.16 -4.35
C ILE A 148 15.12 -8.58 -4.10
N THR A 149 15.97 -9.59 -4.21
CA THR A 149 15.64 -11.00 -3.93
C THR A 149 15.38 -11.25 -2.46
N ASP A 150 16.10 -10.59 -1.54
CA ASP A 150 15.86 -10.71 -0.10
C ASP A 150 14.46 -10.17 0.24
N ILE A 151 14.08 -9.05 -0.38
CA ILE A 151 12.76 -8.42 -0.21
C ILE A 151 11.65 -9.29 -0.81
N LEU A 152 11.91 -9.91 -1.96
CA LEU A 152 10.99 -10.86 -2.58
C LEU A 152 10.74 -12.06 -1.68
N ASP A 153 11.82 -12.67 -1.13
CA ASP A 153 11.76 -13.79 -0.20
C ASP A 153 10.90 -13.46 1.03
N GLN A 154 11.19 -12.32 1.66
CA GLN A 154 10.41 -11.85 2.80
C GLN A 154 8.91 -11.74 2.51
N LYS A 155 8.54 -11.32 1.30
CA LYS A 155 7.13 -11.07 0.93
C LYS A 155 6.40 -12.36 0.54
N ILE A 156 7.00 -13.21 -0.26
CA ILE A 156 6.38 -14.48 -0.70
C ILE A 156 6.16 -15.41 0.49
N TYR A 157 7.09 -15.48 1.43
CA TYR A 157 6.95 -16.31 2.63
C TYR A 157 6.08 -15.70 3.74
N VAL A 158 5.13 -14.80 3.40
CA VAL A 158 4.02 -14.45 4.30
C VAL A 158 3.15 -15.66 4.63
N SER A 159 3.16 -16.65 3.75
CA SER A 159 2.58 -17.98 3.96
C SER A 159 3.51 -19.05 3.38
N ASN A 160 3.56 -20.22 4.04
CA ASN A 160 4.34 -21.37 3.59
C ASN A 160 3.51 -22.37 2.76
N ASP A 161 2.18 -22.17 2.69
CA ASP A 161 1.26 -23.05 1.97
C ASP A 161 0.20 -22.23 1.25
N ILE A 162 0.61 -21.62 0.14
CA ILE A 162 -0.23 -20.77 -0.69
C ILE A 162 -0.96 -21.64 -1.72
N THR A 163 -2.28 -21.55 -1.80
CA THR A 163 -3.04 -22.16 -2.89
C THR A 163 -2.88 -21.34 -4.17
N THR A 164 -3.13 -20.02 -4.08
CA THR A 164 -3.01 -19.13 -5.25
C THR A 164 -2.14 -17.90 -4.91
N LEU A 165 -1.06 -17.74 -5.66
CA LEU A 165 -0.23 -16.54 -5.67
C LEU A 165 -0.63 -15.64 -6.83
N PHE A 166 -1.21 -14.48 -6.53
CA PHE A 166 -1.52 -13.45 -7.52
C PHE A 166 -0.33 -12.49 -7.63
N VAL A 167 0.20 -12.33 -8.84
CA VAL A 167 1.42 -11.55 -9.07
C VAL A 167 1.09 -10.31 -9.90
N GLY A 168 1.37 -9.13 -9.35
CA GLY A 168 1.28 -7.85 -10.04
C GLY A 168 2.31 -7.70 -11.16
N ILE A 169 2.53 -6.48 -11.61
CA ILE A 169 3.53 -6.24 -12.66
C ILE A 169 4.93 -6.21 -12.04
N LEU A 170 5.74 -7.17 -12.44
CA LEU A 170 7.16 -7.29 -12.12
C LEU A 170 7.98 -7.37 -13.42
N ASN A 171 9.29 -7.16 -13.34
CA ASN A 171 10.19 -7.41 -14.47
C ASN A 171 10.32 -8.92 -14.71
N GLU A 172 10.79 -9.28 -15.90
CA GLU A 172 10.92 -10.69 -16.33
C GLU A 172 11.84 -11.50 -15.41
N GLU A 173 12.94 -10.90 -14.95
CA GLU A 173 13.90 -11.56 -14.04
C GLU A 173 13.23 -11.99 -12.73
N LEU A 174 12.45 -11.14 -12.10
CA LEU A 174 11.71 -11.48 -10.87
C LEU A 174 10.62 -12.53 -11.12
N ILE A 175 9.96 -12.48 -12.27
CA ILE A 175 8.97 -13.50 -12.65
C ILE A 175 9.63 -14.87 -12.80
N GLU A 176 10.80 -14.95 -13.45
CA GLU A 176 11.54 -16.21 -13.58
C GLU A 176 12.02 -16.73 -12.23
N ILE A 177 12.53 -15.87 -11.35
CA ILE A 177 12.90 -16.24 -9.98
C ILE A 177 11.67 -16.79 -9.20
N ILE A 178 10.49 -16.16 -9.33
CA ILE A 178 9.27 -16.66 -8.68
C ILE A 178 8.94 -18.07 -9.19
N LYS A 179 9.04 -18.30 -10.49
CA LYS A 179 8.71 -19.60 -11.10
C LYS A 179 9.70 -20.70 -10.77
N SER A 180 11.00 -20.37 -10.63
CA SER A 180 12.08 -21.36 -10.45
C SER A 180 12.38 -21.67 -8.99
N ASP A 181 12.37 -20.66 -8.13
CA ASP A 181 12.96 -20.76 -6.80
C ASP A 181 11.92 -20.95 -5.67
N TYR A 182 10.64 -20.64 -5.94
CA TYR A 182 9.60 -20.75 -4.93
C TYR A 182 8.65 -21.91 -5.18
N THR A 183 8.45 -22.71 -4.16
CA THR A 183 7.59 -23.93 -4.20
C THR A 183 6.48 -23.91 -3.15
N ASN A 184 6.33 -22.79 -2.44
CA ASN A 184 5.32 -22.64 -1.37
C ASN A 184 3.95 -22.23 -1.89
N TYR A 185 3.70 -22.33 -3.20
CA TYR A 185 2.38 -22.09 -3.80
C TYR A 185 2.01 -23.22 -4.78
N SER A 186 0.68 -23.49 -4.89
CA SER A 186 0.17 -24.51 -5.81
C SER A 186 -0.01 -23.97 -7.22
N GLN A 187 -0.43 -22.71 -7.36
CA GLN A 187 -0.59 -22.02 -8.64
C GLN A 187 -0.25 -20.55 -8.53
N SER A 188 0.14 -19.93 -9.64
CA SER A 188 0.36 -18.50 -9.75
C SER A 188 -0.41 -17.90 -10.93
N ILE A 189 -0.97 -16.70 -10.73
CA ILE A 189 -1.70 -15.96 -11.76
C ILE A 189 -1.04 -14.59 -11.91
N TYR A 190 -0.58 -14.29 -13.13
CA TYR A 190 0.19 -13.09 -13.44
C TYR A 190 -0.71 -12.02 -14.05
N LEU A 191 -0.63 -10.79 -13.55
CA LEU A 191 -1.42 -9.67 -14.06
C LEU A 191 -1.15 -9.40 -15.54
N SER A 192 0.07 -9.56 -16.02
CA SER A 192 0.42 -9.41 -17.45
C SER A 192 -0.35 -10.38 -18.35
N GLU A 193 -0.51 -11.63 -17.94
CA GLU A 193 -1.27 -12.65 -18.65
C GLU A 193 -2.78 -12.38 -18.58
N TYR A 194 -3.27 -11.95 -17.43
CA TYR A 194 -4.65 -11.56 -17.23
C TYR A 194 -5.06 -10.38 -18.12
N LEU A 195 -4.27 -9.29 -18.14
CA LEU A 195 -4.52 -8.13 -19.00
C LEU A 195 -4.57 -8.55 -20.47
N LYS A 196 -3.62 -9.40 -20.91
CA LYS A 196 -3.61 -9.94 -22.27
C LYS A 196 -4.87 -10.75 -22.59
N SER A 197 -5.34 -11.59 -21.66
CA SER A 197 -6.57 -12.38 -21.82
C SER A 197 -7.84 -11.53 -21.96
N LYS A 198 -7.83 -10.34 -21.35
CA LYS A 198 -8.93 -9.35 -21.42
C LYS A 198 -8.74 -8.33 -22.56
N ASN A 199 -7.71 -8.47 -23.41
CA ASN A 199 -7.35 -7.53 -24.50
C ASN A 199 -7.08 -6.10 -24.01
N ILE A 200 -6.47 -5.93 -22.85
CA ILE A 200 -6.14 -4.64 -22.25
C ILE A 200 -4.68 -4.31 -22.55
N LEU A 201 -4.44 -3.13 -23.15
CA LEU A 201 -3.09 -2.69 -23.49
C LEU A 201 -2.39 -2.09 -22.27
N PHE A 202 -1.32 -2.74 -21.83
CA PHE A 202 -0.50 -2.33 -20.70
C PHE A 202 0.06 -0.89 -20.83
N SER A 203 0.45 -0.50 -22.06
CA SER A 203 1.07 0.81 -22.32
C SER A 203 0.21 2.02 -21.96
N ASN A 204 -1.10 1.83 -21.82
CA ASN A 204 -2.06 2.89 -21.53
C ASN A 204 -2.39 3.01 -20.03
N LEU A 205 -1.81 2.14 -19.21
CA LEU A 205 -2.13 2.05 -17.78
C LEU A 205 -1.08 2.77 -16.93
N ILE A 206 -1.56 3.53 -15.95
CA ILE A 206 -0.75 4.05 -14.86
C ILE A 206 -0.79 3.08 -13.67
N PHE A 207 0.07 3.27 -12.68
CA PHE A 207 0.20 2.33 -11.55
C PHE A 207 -1.10 2.15 -10.75
N LYS A 208 -1.92 3.18 -10.66
CA LYS A 208 -3.26 3.12 -10.07
C LYS A 208 -4.16 2.13 -10.81
N ASP A 209 -4.13 2.16 -12.16
CA ASP A 209 -4.91 1.25 -13.00
C ASP A 209 -4.40 -0.20 -12.84
N LEU A 210 -3.08 -0.39 -12.74
CA LEU A 210 -2.49 -1.71 -12.50
C LEU A 210 -2.95 -2.31 -11.17
N ASN A 211 -3.02 -1.53 -10.10
CA ASN A 211 -3.55 -1.99 -8.81
C ASN A 211 -5.05 -2.32 -8.92
N TYR A 212 -5.82 -1.58 -9.70
CA TYR A 212 -7.22 -1.89 -9.98
C TYR A 212 -7.38 -3.21 -10.73
N TYR A 213 -6.64 -3.41 -11.83
CA TYR A 213 -6.71 -4.65 -12.61
C TYR A 213 -6.18 -5.85 -11.82
N LEU A 214 -5.19 -5.67 -10.96
CA LEU A 214 -4.74 -6.70 -10.03
C LEU A 214 -5.88 -7.10 -9.09
N SER A 215 -6.63 -6.14 -8.57
CA SER A 215 -7.79 -6.40 -7.72
C SER A 215 -8.92 -7.11 -8.47
N LEU A 216 -9.19 -6.71 -9.72
CA LEU A 216 -10.13 -7.41 -10.60
C LEU A 216 -9.72 -8.86 -10.83
N MET A 217 -8.43 -9.10 -11.13
CA MET A 217 -7.89 -10.46 -11.33
C MET A 217 -8.10 -11.34 -10.11
N VAL A 218 -7.86 -10.80 -8.91
CA VAL A 218 -8.06 -11.53 -7.65
C VAL A 218 -9.53 -11.91 -7.49
N VAL A 219 -10.46 -10.95 -7.61
CA VAL A 219 -11.88 -11.19 -7.38
C VAL A 219 -12.48 -12.07 -8.48
N ASP A 220 -12.10 -11.85 -9.75
CA ASP A 220 -12.52 -12.68 -10.91
C ASP A 220 -12.09 -14.15 -10.72
N SER A 221 -10.90 -14.38 -10.17
CA SER A 221 -10.39 -15.72 -9.89
C SER A 221 -11.09 -16.41 -8.70
N LEU A 222 -11.39 -15.66 -7.65
CA LEU A 222 -12.02 -16.19 -6.44
C LEU A 222 -13.53 -16.46 -6.63
N LEU A 223 -14.19 -15.70 -7.51
CA LEU A 223 -15.64 -15.71 -7.72
C LEU A 223 -15.96 -16.10 -9.16
N GLN A 224 -15.61 -17.32 -9.55
CA GLN A 224 -15.69 -17.84 -10.94
C GLN A 224 -17.09 -17.76 -11.58
N ASP A 225 -18.16 -17.70 -10.78
CA ASP A 225 -19.55 -17.61 -11.26
C ASP A 225 -19.96 -16.18 -11.67
N ILE A 226 -19.11 -15.18 -11.45
CA ILE A 226 -19.42 -13.76 -11.74
C ILE A 226 -18.88 -13.39 -13.12
N LYS A 227 -19.73 -12.69 -13.90
CA LYS A 227 -19.29 -12.20 -15.20
C LYS A 227 -18.34 -11.03 -15.05
N TYR A 228 -17.25 -11.02 -15.82
CA TYR A 228 -16.27 -9.93 -15.84
C TYR A 228 -16.91 -8.54 -16.05
N ALA A 229 -17.97 -8.47 -16.89
CA ALA A 229 -18.70 -7.22 -17.10
C ALA A 229 -19.35 -6.66 -15.82
N ASP A 230 -19.82 -7.51 -14.93
CA ASP A 230 -20.44 -7.09 -13.67
C ASP A 230 -19.36 -6.51 -12.72
N LEU A 231 -18.16 -7.13 -12.70
CA LEU A 231 -17.01 -6.61 -11.95
C LEU A 231 -16.59 -5.22 -12.42
N THR A 232 -16.49 -5.01 -13.73
CA THR A 232 -16.01 -3.72 -14.29
C THR A 232 -17.03 -2.60 -14.18
N ASN A 233 -18.30 -2.91 -13.92
CA ASN A 233 -19.35 -1.92 -13.68
C ASN A 233 -19.34 -1.39 -12.23
N ILE A 234 -18.61 -2.02 -11.32
CA ILE A 234 -18.50 -1.57 -9.93
C ILE A 234 -17.64 -0.32 -9.87
N LYS A 235 -18.20 0.78 -9.33
CA LYS A 235 -17.46 2.03 -9.13
C LYS A 235 -16.54 1.91 -7.93
N ILE A 236 -15.24 2.08 -8.16
CA ILE A 236 -14.23 2.13 -7.12
C ILE A 236 -14.02 3.58 -6.68
N GLN A 237 -14.12 3.83 -5.38
CA GLN A 237 -13.76 5.11 -4.81
C GLN A 237 -12.23 5.22 -4.74
N GLU A 238 -11.71 6.36 -5.14
CA GLU A 238 -10.28 6.61 -5.13
C GLU A 238 -9.71 6.60 -3.71
N SER A 239 -8.54 5.98 -3.55
CA SER A 239 -7.83 6.01 -2.28
C SER A 239 -7.20 7.38 -2.05
N ILE A 240 -7.43 7.97 -0.88
CA ILE A 240 -6.87 9.27 -0.51
C ILE A 240 -5.33 9.20 -0.57
N GLY A 241 -4.72 10.21 -1.18
CA GLY A 241 -3.26 10.32 -1.29
C GLY A 241 -2.59 9.23 -2.12
N ARG A 242 -3.27 8.70 -3.14
CA ARG A 242 -2.75 7.75 -4.12
C ARG A 242 -3.05 8.23 -5.54
N PHE A 243 -2.13 9.00 -6.10
CA PHE A 243 -2.32 9.73 -7.36
C PHE A 243 -3.68 10.47 -7.35
N GLU A 244 -4.01 11.09 -6.24
CA GLU A 244 -5.28 11.76 -6.04
C GLU A 244 -5.26 13.14 -6.69
N ILE A 245 -6.17 13.37 -7.62
CA ILE A 245 -6.32 14.66 -8.30
C ILE A 245 -7.19 15.54 -7.41
N VAL A 246 -6.61 16.61 -6.84
CA VAL A 246 -7.33 17.56 -5.98
C VAL A 246 -7.71 18.85 -6.73
N SER A 247 -7.21 19.03 -7.93
CA SER A 247 -7.59 20.11 -8.87
C SER A 247 -7.28 19.69 -10.29
N ASP A 248 -8.21 19.96 -11.21
CA ASP A 248 -8.01 19.70 -12.63
C ASP A 248 -7.33 20.89 -13.34
N PHE A 249 -7.51 22.11 -12.83
CA PHE A 249 -6.95 23.30 -13.46
C PHE A 249 -6.54 24.39 -12.44
N PRO A 250 -5.24 24.65 -12.24
CA PRO A 250 -4.12 23.85 -12.71
C PRO A 250 -4.17 22.45 -12.08
N VAL A 251 -3.66 21.45 -12.79
CA VAL A 251 -3.62 20.09 -12.25
C VAL A 251 -2.80 20.05 -10.97
N LYS A 252 -3.43 19.51 -9.92
CA LYS A 252 -2.76 19.26 -8.62
C LYS A 252 -2.99 17.85 -8.18
N ILE A 253 -1.89 17.17 -7.82
CA ILE A 253 -1.91 15.79 -7.36
C ILE A 253 -1.33 15.73 -5.97
N ILE A 254 -1.94 14.91 -5.11
CA ILE A 254 -1.38 14.52 -3.83
C ILE A 254 -1.11 13.02 -3.81
N ASP A 255 0.08 12.64 -3.33
CA ASP A 255 0.48 11.23 -3.26
C ASP A 255 1.41 10.98 -2.07
N GLY A 256 1.19 9.87 -1.38
CA GLY A 256 2.00 9.43 -0.24
C GLY A 256 3.31 8.74 -0.63
N ALA A 257 3.74 8.80 -1.89
CA ALA A 257 5.01 8.23 -2.36
C ALA A 257 6.19 8.77 -1.55
N HIS A 258 7.00 7.87 -0.99
CA HIS A 258 8.06 8.21 -0.04
C HIS A 258 9.30 7.31 -0.13
N ASN A 259 9.34 6.40 -1.08
CA ASN A 259 10.50 5.61 -1.47
C ASN A 259 10.85 5.88 -2.95
N TYR A 260 12.04 5.47 -3.37
CA TYR A 260 12.55 5.77 -4.71
C TYR A 260 11.58 5.32 -5.81
N GLU A 261 11.18 4.04 -5.79
CA GLU A 261 10.31 3.49 -6.83
C GLU A 261 8.91 4.13 -6.83
N GLY A 262 8.36 4.39 -5.64
CA GLY A 262 7.05 5.06 -5.53
C GLY A 262 7.06 6.45 -6.14
N VAL A 263 8.12 7.23 -5.89
CA VAL A 263 8.29 8.57 -6.48
C VAL A 263 8.57 8.48 -7.97
N GLU A 264 9.41 7.56 -8.42
CA GLU A 264 9.68 7.34 -9.84
C GLU A 264 8.40 6.97 -10.62
N ILE A 265 7.59 6.05 -10.07
CA ILE A 265 6.29 5.66 -10.63
C ILE A 265 5.37 6.87 -10.72
N LEU A 266 5.23 7.64 -9.63
CA LEU A 266 4.37 8.84 -9.58
C LEU A 266 4.74 9.84 -10.67
N LEU A 267 6.04 10.15 -10.82
CA LEU A 267 6.53 11.11 -11.81
C LEU A 267 6.32 10.61 -13.24
N ARG A 268 6.59 9.32 -13.50
CA ARG A 268 6.34 8.69 -14.79
C ARG A 268 4.85 8.72 -15.14
N ASP A 269 3.99 8.36 -14.21
CA ASP A 269 2.54 8.32 -14.41
C ASP A 269 1.97 9.74 -14.64
N PHE A 270 2.52 10.74 -13.95
CA PHE A 270 2.19 12.14 -14.17
C PHE A 270 2.59 12.58 -15.59
N GLU A 271 3.83 12.31 -16.00
CA GLU A 271 4.35 12.65 -17.34
C GLU A 271 3.57 11.93 -18.45
N ASN A 272 3.21 10.66 -18.24
CA ASN A 272 2.39 9.90 -19.20
C ASN A 272 1.00 10.50 -19.39
N LYS A 273 0.38 10.98 -18.31
CA LYS A 273 -0.98 11.51 -18.33
C LYS A 273 -1.09 12.95 -18.79
N TYR A 274 -0.12 13.79 -18.41
CA TYR A 274 -0.16 15.24 -18.62
C TYR A 274 0.95 15.80 -19.52
N GLY A 275 1.89 14.95 -19.93
CA GLY A 275 3.09 15.36 -20.66
C GLY A 275 4.16 15.99 -19.79
N THR A 276 5.24 16.43 -20.40
CA THR A 276 6.36 17.08 -19.70
C THR A 276 6.03 18.56 -19.46
N LEU A 277 5.37 18.83 -18.33
CA LEU A 277 5.02 20.18 -17.90
C LEU A 277 6.08 20.75 -16.96
N ILE A 278 6.21 22.08 -16.90
CA ILE A 278 6.90 22.73 -15.79
C ILE A 278 6.00 22.56 -14.57
N THR A 279 6.48 21.79 -13.58
CA THR A 279 5.68 21.36 -12.44
C THR A 279 6.36 21.75 -11.14
N ASP A 280 5.59 22.28 -10.22
CA ASP A 280 6.03 22.60 -8.87
C ASP A 280 5.87 21.37 -7.99
N ILE A 281 6.99 20.87 -7.43
CA ILE A 281 7.04 19.68 -6.59
C ILE A 281 7.18 20.10 -5.14
N PHE A 282 6.19 19.81 -4.34
CA PHE A 282 6.15 20.08 -2.90
C PHE A 282 6.53 18.81 -2.14
N LEU A 283 7.64 18.86 -1.40
CA LEU A 283 8.30 17.72 -0.77
C LEU A 283 8.25 17.80 0.75
N GLY A 284 7.91 16.69 1.39
CA GLY A 284 8.05 16.55 2.83
C GLY A 284 8.18 15.07 3.25
N PHE A 285 9.37 14.70 3.72
CA PHE A 285 9.72 13.31 4.08
C PHE A 285 9.87 13.13 5.59
N LYS A 286 9.70 11.88 6.05
CA LYS A 286 10.06 11.44 7.39
C LYS A 286 11.45 10.81 7.43
N LYS A 287 12.05 10.76 8.62
CA LYS A 287 13.32 10.08 8.89
C LYS A 287 13.31 8.60 8.45
N GLY A 288 14.47 8.09 8.05
CA GLY A 288 14.64 6.68 7.66
C GLY A 288 14.31 6.36 6.19
N LYS A 289 14.25 7.38 5.31
CA LYS A 289 14.11 7.20 3.87
C LYS A 289 15.43 7.49 3.14
N ASP A 290 15.67 6.82 2.01
CA ASP A 290 16.84 7.08 1.16
C ASP A 290 16.63 8.38 0.35
N ILE A 291 16.77 9.51 1.06
CA ILE A 291 16.53 10.85 0.52
C ILE A 291 17.45 11.12 -0.67
N ASN A 292 18.72 10.68 -0.60
CA ASN A 292 19.67 10.86 -1.68
C ASN A 292 19.20 10.28 -3.01
N LYS A 293 18.70 9.04 -3.00
CA LYS A 293 18.18 8.41 -4.21
C LYS A 293 16.96 9.11 -4.74
N ILE A 294 16.02 9.49 -3.85
CA ILE A 294 14.78 10.17 -4.23
C ILE A 294 15.11 11.53 -4.86
N LEU A 295 15.98 12.33 -4.24
CA LEU A 295 16.33 13.65 -4.77
C LEU A 295 17.01 13.58 -6.15
N ASN A 296 17.77 12.53 -6.44
CA ASN A 296 18.37 12.33 -7.75
C ASN A 296 17.35 12.26 -8.91
N LEU A 297 16.09 11.87 -8.62
CA LEU A 297 15.01 11.91 -9.61
C LEU A 297 14.66 13.35 -10.02
N PHE A 298 14.84 14.31 -9.14
CA PHE A 298 14.50 15.72 -9.37
C PHE A 298 15.72 16.56 -9.82
N ILE A 299 16.91 16.25 -9.31
CA ILE A 299 18.13 17.01 -9.60
C ILE A 299 18.41 17.02 -11.10
N LYS A 300 18.25 15.89 -11.76
CA LYS A 300 18.53 15.72 -13.20
C LYS A 300 17.47 16.32 -14.13
N LYS A 301 16.30 16.67 -13.61
CA LYS A 301 15.17 17.17 -14.41
C LYS A 301 15.04 18.70 -14.22
N THR A 302 15.00 19.44 -15.34
CA THR A 302 14.89 20.91 -15.34
C THR A 302 13.47 21.42 -15.29
N ASN A 303 12.49 20.57 -15.61
CA ASN A 303 11.06 20.89 -15.60
C ASN A 303 10.41 20.83 -14.21
N TYR A 304 11.16 20.49 -13.15
CA TYR A 304 10.65 20.46 -11.79
C TYR A 304 11.25 21.59 -10.93
N ASN A 305 10.35 22.41 -10.38
CA ASN A 305 10.68 23.42 -9.38
C ASN A 305 10.43 22.82 -7.99
N LEU A 306 11.41 22.83 -7.12
CA LEU A 306 11.32 22.18 -5.81
C LEU A 306 10.88 23.16 -4.73
N HIS A 307 9.92 22.70 -3.92
CA HIS A 307 9.42 23.40 -2.74
C HIS A 307 9.48 22.45 -1.55
N LEU A 308 10.27 22.80 -0.53
CA LEU A 308 10.36 22.02 0.70
C LEU A 308 9.29 22.49 1.66
N ILE A 309 8.42 21.58 2.10
CA ILE A 309 7.40 21.90 3.08
C ILE A 309 8.05 21.97 4.45
N GLU A 310 7.96 23.16 5.06
CA GLU A 310 8.35 23.41 6.44
C GLU A 310 7.07 23.46 7.29
N ASP A 311 6.81 22.37 8.00
CA ASP A 311 5.74 22.33 8.99
C ASP A 311 6.29 21.72 10.30
N ASN A 312 6.40 22.57 11.31
CA ASN A 312 7.05 22.25 12.59
C ASN A 312 6.36 21.13 13.39
N THR A 313 5.18 20.67 12.99
CA THR A 313 4.42 19.65 13.72
C THR A 313 4.75 18.21 13.32
N PHE A 314 5.29 17.99 12.11
CA PHE A 314 5.45 16.64 11.54
C PHE A 314 6.83 16.33 10.96
N PHE A 315 7.66 17.34 10.69
CA PHE A 315 8.95 17.15 10.04
C PHE A 315 10.10 17.31 11.03
N ASP A 316 10.97 16.31 10.98
CA ASP A 316 12.25 16.37 11.66
C ASP A 316 13.08 17.44 10.95
N GLN A 317 13.47 18.49 11.67
CA GLN A 317 14.30 19.58 11.13
C GLN A 317 15.64 19.05 10.58
N GLU A 318 16.12 17.91 11.08
CA GLU A 318 17.33 17.28 10.57
C GLU A 318 17.18 16.84 9.11
N ILE A 319 16.02 16.29 8.75
CA ILE A 319 15.76 15.83 7.38
C ILE A 319 15.65 17.00 6.41
N THR A 320 14.97 18.06 6.80
CA THR A 320 14.90 19.26 5.96
C THR A 320 16.30 19.79 5.67
N LYS A 321 17.16 19.90 6.69
CA LYS A 321 18.57 20.30 6.52
C LYS A 321 19.39 19.35 5.66
N GLU A 322 19.14 18.05 5.77
CA GLU A 322 19.77 17.04 4.89
C GLU A 322 19.39 17.27 3.44
N ILE A 323 18.09 17.48 3.17
CA ILE A 323 17.57 17.77 1.82
C ILE A 323 18.20 19.05 1.28
N GLU A 324 18.20 20.13 2.06
CA GLU A 324 18.81 21.41 1.70
C GLU A 324 20.28 21.24 1.33
N TYR A 325 21.06 20.60 2.19
CA TYR A 325 22.47 20.30 1.93
C TYR A 325 22.69 19.54 0.63
N LEU A 326 21.86 18.51 0.36
CA LEU A 326 21.98 17.71 -0.86
C LEU A 326 21.60 18.49 -2.11
N LEU A 327 20.60 19.34 -2.06
CA LEU A 327 20.18 20.19 -3.17
C LEU A 327 21.25 21.26 -3.45
N ASP A 328 21.77 21.95 -2.42
CA ASP A 328 22.82 22.95 -2.54
C ASP A 328 24.10 22.34 -3.13
N LYS A 329 24.52 21.19 -2.63
CA LYS A 329 25.70 20.45 -3.14
C LYS A 329 25.57 20.12 -4.64
N ASN A 330 24.35 19.90 -5.13
CA ASN A 330 24.10 19.58 -6.53
C ASN A 330 23.69 20.81 -7.37
N GLY A 331 23.70 22.02 -6.80
CA GLY A 331 23.34 23.26 -7.47
C GLY A 331 21.87 23.33 -7.92
N LYS A 332 20.98 22.54 -7.28
CA LYS A 332 19.55 22.54 -7.58
C LYS A 332 18.83 23.55 -6.70
N SER A 333 18.24 24.56 -7.31
CA SER A 333 17.45 25.57 -6.59
C SER A 333 16.18 24.99 -5.99
N TYR A 334 15.80 25.48 -4.82
CA TYR A 334 14.55 25.15 -4.15
C TYR A 334 13.99 26.38 -3.42
N LYS A 335 12.76 26.27 -2.93
CA LYS A 335 12.11 27.27 -2.06
C LYS A 335 11.55 26.56 -0.83
N ILE A 336 11.53 27.26 0.29
CA ILE A 336 10.76 26.84 1.46
C ILE A 336 9.30 27.24 1.21
N ALA A 337 8.38 26.34 1.53
CA ALA A 337 6.96 26.52 1.28
C ALA A 337 6.08 25.93 2.38
N SER A 338 4.83 26.36 2.42
CA SER A 338 3.79 25.81 3.30
C SER A 338 2.73 25.04 2.49
N LEU A 339 1.90 24.23 3.17
CA LEU A 339 0.73 23.58 2.57
C LEU A 339 -0.26 24.60 1.97
N GLU A 340 -0.39 25.79 2.58
CA GLU A 340 -1.21 26.88 2.03
C GLU A 340 -0.67 27.40 0.70
N GLN A 341 0.64 27.43 0.52
CA GLN A 341 1.24 27.83 -0.75
C GLN A 341 1.00 26.76 -1.82
N PHE A 342 1.05 25.46 -1.49
CA PHE A 342 0.61 24.39 -2.41
C PHE A 342 -0.85 24.60 -2.83
N LYS A 343 -1.75 24.83 -1.85
CA LYS A 343 -3.18 25.04 -2.11
C LYS A 343 -3.44 26.23 -3.07
N LYS A 344 -2.72 27.33 -2.89
CA LYS A 344 -2.84 28.57 -3.70
C LYS A 344 -2.00 28.54 -4.97
N ASN A 345 -1.19 27.51 -5.20
CA ASN A 345 -0.31 27.46 -6.37
C ASN A 345 -1.11 27.51 -7.68
N LYS A 346 -0.57 28.26 -8.65
CA LYS A 346 -1.22 28.47 -9.96
C LYS A 346 -0.58 27.64 -11.08
N ASN A 347 0.46 26.87 -10.76
CA ASN A 347 1.13 25.98 -11.68
C ASN A 347 0.67 24.52 -11.45
N PRO A 348 0.82 23.64 -12.45
CA PRO A 348 0.75 22.21 -12.22
C PRO A 348 1.63 21.83 -11.04
N SER A 349 1.12 21.02 -10.12
CA SER A 349 1.87 20.73 -8.89
C SER A 349 1.57 19.35 -8.30
N ILE A 350 2.59 18.80 -7.63
CA ILE A 350 2.51 17.51 -6.93
C ILE A 350 2.97 17.73 -5.48
N LEU A 351 2.17 17.27 -4.53
CA LEU A 351 2.53 17.16 -3.11
C LEU A 351 2.84 15.71 -2.78
N LEU A 352 4.06 15.42 -2.31
CA LEU A 352 4.50 14.06 -2.05
C LEU A 352 5.50 13.95 -0.89
N GLY A 353 5.80 12.71 -0.48
CA GLY A 353 6.88 12.36 0.45
C GLY A 353 6.42 11.69 1.73
N SER A 354 5.15 11.80 2.12
CA SER A 354 4.63 11.12 3.31
C SER A 354 3.10 11.08 3.31
N LEU A 355 2.51 9.95 3.70
CA LEU A 355 1.07 9.88 3.95
C LEU A 355 0.62 10.82 5.07
N TYR A 356 1.45 11.06 6.07
CA TYR A 356 1.13 12.01 7.14
C TYR A 356 1.06 13.46 6.63
N LEU A 357 1.94 13.84 5.66
CA LEU A 357 1.86 15.13 4.99
C LEU A 357 0.53 15.28 4.26
N ILE A 358 0.11 14.23 3.55
CA ILE A 358 -1.18 14.20 2.87
C ILE A 358 -2.34 14.32 3.86
N GLY A 359 -2.26 13.62 5.00
CA GLY A 359 -3.23 13.73 6.09
C GLY A 359 -3.35 15.17 6.61
N GLU A 360 -2.23 15.85 6.83
CA GLU A 360 -2.25 17.26 7.27
C GLU A 360 -2.85 18.21 6.22
N TYR A 361 -2.53 17.99 4.95
CA TYR A 361 -3.16 18.74 3.88
C TYR A 361 -4.69 18.56 3.90
N LYS A 362 -5.16 17.32 4.00
CA LYS A 362 -6.60 17.00 4.02
C LYS A 362 -7.32 17.55 5.25
N LYS A 363 -6.71 17.52 6.43
CA LYS A 363 -7.29 18.12 7.65
C LYS A 363 -7.57 19.63 7.50
N ARG A 364 -6.75 20.32 6.71
CA ARG A 364 -6.93 21.75 6.44
C ARG A 364 -7.97 22.03 5.33
N GLU A 365 -8.51 21.00 4.71
CA GLU A 365 -9.64 21.09 3.77
C GLU A 365 -11.00 20.88 4.46
N LEU A 366 -11.01 20.23 5.63
CA LEU A 366 -12.17 20.03 6.49
C LEU A 366 -12.41 21.27 7.38
#